data_c7b3dbecd6f15c75ba1220bce4bbe59f
#
_entry.id   c7b3dbecd6f15c75ba1220bce4bbe59f
#
_cell.length_a   1.000
_cell.length_b   1.000
_cell.length_c   1.000
_cell.angle_alpha   90.00
_cell.angle_beta   90.00
_cell.angle_gamma   90.00
#
_symmetry.space_group_name_H-M   'P 1'
#
loop_
_entity.id
_entity.type
_entity.pdbx_description
1 polymer ?
#
loop_
_entity_poly.entity_id
_entity_poly.type
_entity_poly.pdbx_seq_one_letter_code
_entity_poly.pdbx_strand_id
1 'polypeptide(L)'
;VMIIAAAPGGVTSNILTKFADGDVALSVSLTAIVSLLSVLIVPLIVFNSADFLGVEITKEISMLNIAMKMFFVVTVPVIFGMIVRSLMTDFIVSKTLIIQRLSVILFLLVFISIYVEEWDRIVSFITRAGLIAFILNMTMIFVGYYVAKFWTSGIAQRKCISLECGLQNGTLAVVVATQLFNDIVYMVPTAAYALVMFTTSIFFVLIVRKIN
;
A
#
# COMPACT_ATOMS: atom_id res chain seq x y z
N VAL A 1 10.93 4.18 6.89
CA VAL A 1 9.74 5.03 6.63
C VAL A 1 9.66 5.42 5.17
N MET A 2 10.74 5.90 4.52
CA MET A 2 10.72 6.34 3.11
C MET A 2 10.24 5.25 2.14
N ILE A 3 10.62 3.97 2.34
CA ILE A 3 10.19 2.87 1.48
C ILE A 3 8.66 2.72 1.51
N ILE A 4 8.04 2.74 2.69
CA ILE A 4 6.58 2.65 2.80
C ILE A 4 5.89 3.91 2.27
N ALA A 5 6.49 5.09 2.45
CA ALA A 5 5.96 6.34 1.91
C ALA A 5 5.99 6.37 0.36
N ALA A 6 6.99 5.71 -0.24
CA ALA A 6 7.11 5.58 -1.70
C ALA A 6 6.20 4.47 -2.28
N ALA A 7 5.69 3.56 -1.45
CA ALA A 7 4.87 2.44 -1.91
C ALA A 7 3.54 2.92 -2.51
N PRO A 8 3.01 2.23 -3.54
CA PRO A 8 1.70 2.55 -4.11
C PRO A 8 0.57 2.23 -3.14
N GLY A 9 -0.64 2.66 -3.46
CA GLY A 9 -1.85 2.27 -2.74
C GLY A 9 -2.01 0.74 -2.66
N GLY A 10 -2.54 0.26 -1.55
CA GLY A 10 -2.72 -1.16 -1.29
C GLY A 10 -4.11 -1.66 -1.69
N VAL A 11 -4.24 -2.94 -2.04
CA VAL A 11 -5.54 -3.57 -2.43
C VAL A 11 -6.61 -3.43 -1.34
N THR A 12 -6.23 -3.28 -0.08
CA THR A 12 -7.14 -3.04 1.04
C THR A 12 -7.88 -1.71 0.95
N SER A 13 -7.35 -0.71 0.21
CA SER A 13 -8.05 0.55 -0.07
C SER A 13 -9.38 0.30 -0.79
N ASN A 14 -9.42 -0.67 -1.71
CA ASN A 14 -10.63 -1.03 -2.45
C ASN A 14 -11.75 -1.54 -1.51
N ILE A 15 -11.39 -2.32 -0.49
CA ILE A 15 -12.33 -2.85 0.50
C ILE A 15 -12.83 -1.74 1.40
N LEU A 16 -11.93 -0.89 1.91
CA LEU A 16 -12.30 0.21 2.78
C LEU A 16 -13.07 1.30 2.03
N THR A 17 -12.77 1.53 0.75
CA THR A 17 -13.56 2.40 -0.13
C THR A 17 -15.02 1.94 -0.22
N LYS A 18 -15.25 0.63 -0.35
CA LYS A 18 -16.61 0.06 -0.32
C LYS A 18 -17.32 0.30 1.01
N PHE A 19 -16.61 0.13 2.14
CA PHE A 19 -17.19 0.39 3.47
C PHE A 19 -17.44 1.88 3.74
N ALA A 20 -16.71 2.76 3.06
CA ALA A 20 -16.90 4.22 3.14
C ALA A 20 -18.03 4.75 2.24
N ASP A 21 -18.69 3.88 1.48
CA ASP A 21 -19.61 4.26 0.40
C ASP A 21 -18.92 5.17 -0.63
N GLY A 22 -17.66 4.83 -0.97
CA GLY A 22 -16.83 5.49 -1.96
C GLY A 22 -16.94 4.86 -3.35
N ASP A 23 -16.24 5.44 -4.32
CA ASP A 23 -16.19 4.96 -5.71
C ASP A 23 -15.20 3.79 -5.83
N VAL A 24 -15.73 2.57 -5.77
CA VAL A 24 -14.93 1.33 -5.83
C VAL A 24 -14.31 1.13 -7.22
N ALA A 25 -14.99 1.56 -8.29
CA ALA A 25 -14.44 1.42 -9.65
C ALA A 25 -13.22 2.30 -9.84
N LEU A 26 -13.28 3.53 -9.33
CA LEU A 26 -12.13 4.44 -9.29
C LEU A 26 -11.00 3.88 -8.42
N SER A 27 -11.31 3.33 -7.23
CA SER A 27 -10.30 2.74 -6.33
C SER A 27 -9.51 1.62 -7.02
N VAL A 28 -10.20 0.66 -7.64
CA VAL A 28 -9.56 -0.45 -8.35
C VAL A 28 -8.71 0.06 -9.52
N SER A 29 -9.20 1.06 -10.26
CA SER A 29 -8.47 1.63 -11.38
C SER A 29 -7.21 2.37 -10.92
N LEU A 30 -7.31 3.16 -9.85
CA LEU A 30 -6.16 3.88 -9.26
C LEU A 30 -5.12 2.89 -8.74
N THR A 31 -5.52 1.90 -7.93
CA THR A 31 -4.61 0.86 -7.42
C THR A 31 -3.88 0.17 -8.57
N ALA A 32 -4.58 -0.19 -9.66
CA ALA A 32 -3.95 -0.84 -10.80
C ALA A 32 -2.92 0.07 -11.49
N ILE A 33 -3.30 1.32 -11.81
CA ILE A 33 -2.43 2.27 -12.51
C ILE A 33 -1.21 2.63 -11.64
N VAL A 34 -1.44 2.96 -10.37
CA VAL A 34 -0.37 3.36 -9.46
C VAL A 34 0.57 2.18 -9.17
N SER A 35 0.06 0.95 -9.07
CA SER A 35 0.89 -0.25 -8.93
C SER A 35 1.80 -0.48 -10.14
N LEU A 36 1.31 -0.26 -11.37
CA LEU A 36 2.13 -0.36 -12.57
C LEU A 36 3.21 0.75 -12.60
N LEU A 37 2.84 1.98 -12.29
CA LEU A 37 3.79 3.10 -12.25
C LEU A 37 4.83 2.94 -11.13
N SER A 38 4.48 2.28 -10.03
CA SER A 38 5.36 2.08 -8.88
C SER A 38 6.66 1.34 -9.22
N VAL A 39 6.64 0.50 -10.25
CA VAL A 39 7.83 -0.22 -10.73
C VAL A 39 8.98 0.72 -11.09
N LEU A 40 8.65 1.92 -11.61
CA LEU A 40 9.63 2.95 -11.94
C LEU A 40 9.80 3.97 -10.80
N ILE A 41 8.67 4.40 -10.23
CA ILE A 41 8.65 5.52 -9.26
C ILE A 41 9.26 5.09 -7.92
N VAL A 42 8.97 3.89 -7.42
CA VAL A 42 9.47 3.45 -6.10
C VAL A 42 10.99 3.35 -6.07
N PRO A 43 11.66 2.66 -7.01
CA PRO A 43 13.13 2.65 -7.04
C PRO A 43 13.72 4.05 -7.12
N LEU A 44 13.16 4.90 -7.99
CA LEU A 44 13.63 6.28 -8.16
C LEU A 44 13.57 7.05 -6.82
N ILE A 45 12.45 7.02 -6.14
CA ILE A 45 12.28 7.72 -4.85
C ILE A 45 13.22 7.13 -3.79
N VAL A 46 13.29 5.81 -3.68
CA VAL A 46 14.05 5.14 -2.62
C VAL A 46 15.55 5.38 -2.78
N PHE A 47 16.10 5.26 -3.99
CA PHE A 47 17.52 5.50 -4.24
C PHE A 47 17.91 6.96 -4.01
N ASN A 48 17.14 7.91 -4.57
CA ASN A 48 17.42 9.34 -4.33
C ASN A 48 17.27 9.73 -2.86
N SER A 49 16.29 9.14 -2.15
CA SER A 49 16.10 9.39 -0.72
C SER A 49 17.23 8.80 0.12
N ALA A 50 17.72 7.61 -0.23
CA ALA A 50 18.85 6.97 0.46
C ALA A 50 20.11 7.84 0.30
N ASP A 51 20.40 8.28 -0.91
CA ASP A 51 21.52 9.18 -1.21
C ASP A 51 21.41 10.50 -0.44
N PHE A 52 20.26 11.15 -0.49
CA PHE A 52 20.02 12.42 0.23
C PHE A 52 20.14 12.28 1.76
N LEU A 53 19.73 11.13 2.32
CA LEU A 53 19.78 10.86 3.76
C LEU A 53 21.13 10.27 4.21
N GLY A 54 22.07 10.02 3.30
CA GLY A 54 23.34 9.38 3.59
C GLY A 54 23.20 7.94 4.09
N VAL A 55 22.14 7.23 3.65
CA VAL A 55 21.89 5.84 4.03
C VAL A 55 22.54 4.92 2.98
N GLU A 56 23.53 4.14 3.42
CA GLU A 56 24.17 3.16 2.55
C GLU A 56 23.22 1.99 2.27
N ILE A 57 23.02 1.70 0.99
CA ILE A 57 22.32 0.50 0.54
C ILE A 57 23.29 -0.67 0.68
N THR A 58 22.97 -1.63 1.57
CA THR A 58 23.88 -2.70 1.95
C THR A 58 24.06 -3.78 0.87
N LYS A 59 23.19 -3.81 -0.13
CA LYS A 59 23.31 -4.75 -1.26
C LYS A 59 23.78 -3.98 -2.49
N GLU A 60 24.77 -4.54 -3.19
CA GLU A 60 25.22 -4.05 -4.49
C GLU A 60 24.14 -4.31 -5.56
N ILE A 61 23.08 -3.51 -5.51
CA ILE A 61 21.93 -3.64 -6.40
C ILE A 61 21.69 -2.31 -7.09
N SER A 62 21.56 -2.35 -8.41
CA SER A 62 21.20 -1.16 -9.19
C SER A 62 19.71 -0.87 -9.12
N MET A 63 19.35 0.41 -9.32
CA MET A 63 17.95 0.84 -9.45
C MET A 63 17.19 0.01 -10.50
N LEU A 64 17.85 -0.29 -11.64
CA LEU A 64 17.28 -1.09 -12.71
C LEU A 64 16.95 -2.51 -12.26
N ASN A 65 17.84 -3.15 -11.48
CA ASN A 65 17.59 -4.49 -10.97
C ASN A 65 16.39 -4.54 -10.03
N ILE A 66 16.19 -3.52 -9.20
CA ILE A 66 14.99 -3.43 -8.36
C ILE A 66 13.75 -3.19 -9.20
N ALA A 67 13.79 -2.28 -10.17
CA ALA A 67 12.68 -2.05 -11.09
C ALA A 67 12.29 -3.34 -11.83
N MET A 68 13.26 -4.10 -12.32
CA MET A 68 13.01 -5.40 -12.97
C MET A 68 12.37 -6.42 -12.02
N LYS A 69 12.87 -6.54 -10.79
CA LYS A 69 12.26 -7.43 -9.79
C LYS A 69 10.84 -7.00 -9.44
N MET A 70 10.59 -5.70 -9.26
CA MET A 70 9.25 -5.17 -9.04
C MET A 70 8.34 -5.43 -10.24
N PHE A 71 8.85 -5.30 -11.46
CA PHE A 71 8.10 -5.64 -12.67
C PHE A 71 7.60 -7.09 -12.63
N PHE A 72 8.47 -8.05 -12.30
CA PHE A 72 8.05 -9.44 -12.20
C PHE A 72 7.12 -9.72 -11.02
N VAL A 73 7.31 -9.07 -9.89
CA VAL A 73 6.49 -9.32 -8.68
C VAL A 73 5.15 -8.59 -8.74
N VAL A 74 5.07 -7.42 -9.37
CA VAL A 74 3.86 -6.58 -9.42
C VAL A 74 3.17 -6.65 -10.75
N THR A 75 3.87 -6.28 -11.83
CA THR A 75 3.25 -6.09 -13.16
C THR A 75 2.84 -7.41 -13.78
N VAL A 76 3.71 -8.41 -13.76
CA VAL A 76 3.42 -9.71 -14.38
C VAL A 76 2.18 -10.38 -13.76
N PRO A 77 2.03 -10.50 -12.42
CA PRO A 77 0.81 -11.06 -11.84
C PRO A 77 -0.45 -10.23 -12.13
N VAL A 78 -0.35 -8.90 -12.18
CA VAL A 78 -1.48 -8.04 -12.52
C VAL A 78 -1.93 -8.28 -13.97
N ILE A 79 -1.00 -8.26 -14.93
CA ILE A 79 -1.30 -8.55 -16.34
C ILE A 79 -1.90 -9.95 -16.48
N PHE A 80 -1.28 -10.95 -15.84
CA PHE A 80 -1.79 -12.32 -15.85
C PHE A 80 -3.23 -12.40 -15.31
N GLY A 81 -3.48 -11.75 -14.16
CA GLY A 81 -4.82 -11.68 -13.59
C GLY A 81 -5.84 -11.00 -14.51
N MET A 82 -5.44 -9.93 -15.22
CA MET A 82 -6.28 -9.25 -16.20
C MET A 82 -6.59 -10.17 -17.40
N ILE A 83 -5.60 -10.90 -17.90
CA ILE A 83 -5.79 -11.87 -19.01
C ILE A 83 -6.75 -12.98 -18.58
N VAL A 84 -6.52 -13.59 -17.41
CA VAL A 84 -7.40 -14.65 -16.89
C VAL A 84 -8.83 -14.13 -16.73
N ARG A 85 -8.99 -12.92 -16.18
CA ARG A 85 -10.31 -12.29 -16.05
C ARG A 85 -10.98 -12.04 -17.41
N SER A 86 -10.24 -11.61 -18.43
CA SER A 86 -10.81 -11.35 -19.76
C SER A 86 -11.23 -12.64 -20.48
N LEU A 87 -10.47 -13.73 -20.29
CA LEU A 87 -10.75 -15.02 -20.92
C LEU A 87 -11.85 -15.83 -20.19
N MET A 88 -11.99 -15.62 -18.88
CA MET A 88 -12.88 -16.40 -18.01
C MET A 88 -13.78 -15.50 -17.15
N THR A 89 -14.35 -14.46 -17.75
CA THR A 89 -15.09 -13.41 -17.04
C THR A 89 -16.19 -13.98 -16.13
N ASP A 90 -17.07 -14.83 -16.67
CA ASP A 90 -18.21 -15.37 -15.93
C ASP A 90 -17.77 -16.25 -14.75
N PHE A 91 -16.74 -17.07 -14.97
CA PHE A 91 -16.16 -17.91 -13.92
C PHE A 91 -15.57 -17.05 -12.80
N ILE A 92 -14.74 -16.07 -13.15
CA ILE A 92 -14.08 -15.18 -12.17
C ILE A 92 -15.11 -14.34 -11.41
N VAL A 93 -16.11 -13.78 -12.11
CA VAL A 93 -17.18 -13.01 -11.48
C VAL A 93 -17.99 -13.88 -10.53
N SER A 94 -18.33 -15.10 -10.90
CA SER A 94 -19.06 -16.05 -10.03
C SER A 94 -18.27 -16.46 -8.78
N LYS A 95 -16.92 -16.44 -8.84
CA LYS A 95 -16.03 -16.83 -7.74
C LYS A 95 -15.38 -15.64 -7.01
N THR A 96 -15.73 -14.41 -7.37
CA THR A 96 -15.13 -13.19 -6.80
C THR A 96 -15.08 -13.21 -5.27
N LEU A 97 -16.16 -13.63 -4.61
CA LEU A 97 -16.21 -13.69 -3.14
C LEU A 97 -15.19 -14.67 -2.55
N ILE A 98 -15.02 -15.82 -3.17
CA ILE A 98 -14.06 -16.85 -2.75
C ILE A 98 -12.63 -16.33 -2.95
N ILE A 99 -12.35 -15.76 -4.12
CA ILE A 99 -11.04 -15.19 -4.46
C ILE A 99 -10.68 -14.08 -3.46
N GLN A 100 -11.61 -13.18 -3.16
CA GLN A 100 -11.40 -12.11 -2.19
C GLN A 100 -11.12 -12.67 -0.79
N ARG A 101 -11.89 -13.66 -0.32
CA ARG A 101 -11.66 -14.29 0.99
C ARG A 101 -10.30 -14.96 1.07
N LEU A 102 -9.91 -15.72 0.05
CA LEU A 102 -8.58 -16.35 -0.01
C LEU A 102 -7.46 -15.31 0.01
N SER A 103 -7.59 -14.23 -0.76
CA SER A 103 -6.61 -13.14 -0.77
C SER A 103 -6.47 -12.48 0.60
N VAL A 104 -7.58 -12.23 1.30
CA VAL A 104 -7.57 -11.69 2.67
C VAL A 104 -6.94 -12.66 3.65
N ILE A 105 -7.25 -13.95 3.57
CA ILE A 105 -6.67 -14.98 4.46
C ILE A 105 -5.15 -15.05 4.24
N LEU A 106 -4.68 -15.12 2.99
CA LEU A 106 -3.25 -15.15 2.67
C LEU A 106 -2.54 -13.87 3.15
N PHE A 107 -3.17 -12.72 2.94
CA PHE A 107 -2.66 -11.44 3.48
C PHE A 107 -2.52 -11.48 5.00
N LEU A 108 -3.57 -11.94 5.72
CA LEU A 108 -3.54 -12.02 7.17
C LEU A 108 -2.51 -13.01 7.69
N LEU A 109 -2.29 -14.14 7.02
CA LEU A 109 -1.25 -15.10 7.40
C LEU A 109 0.14 -14.48 7.32
N VAL A 110 0.48 -13.81 6.20
CA VAL A 110 1.77 -13.11 6.05
C VAL A 110 1.88 -11.97 7.06
N PHE A 111 0.82 -11.19 7.23
CA PHE A 111 0.79 -10.08 8.16
C PHE A 111 1.03 -10.53 9.61
N ILE A 112 0.30 -11.54 10.07
CA ILE A 112 0.42 -12.06 11.44
C ILE A 112 1.83 -12.65 11.66
N SER A 113 2.41 -13.36 10.68
CA SER A 113 3.77 -13.93 10.84
C SER A 113 4.81 -12.86 11.15
N ILE A 114 4.76 -11.72 10.45
CA ILE A 114 5.67 -10.59 10.69
C ILE A 114 5.49 -10.03 12.13
N TYR A 115 4.25 -9.92 12.60
CA TYR A 115 3.98 -9.42 13.95
C TYR A 115 4.41 -10.39 15.05
N VAL A 116 4.26 -11.69 14.83
CA VAL A 116 4.69 -12.70 15.82
C VAL A 116 6.21 -12.71 15.96
N GLU A 117 6.95 -12.57 14.84
CA GLU A 117 8.40 -12.59 14.85
C GLU A 117 9.04 -11.29 15.35
N GLU A 118 8.44 -10.13 15.03
CA GLU A 118 9.08 -8.82 15.22
C GLU A 118 8.33 -7.91 16.22
N TRP A 119 7.48 -8.48 17.09
CA TRP A 119 6.60 -7.71 17.97
C TRP A 119 7.34 -6.66 18.82
N ASP A 120 8.41 -7.06 19.50
CA ASP A 120 9.14 -6.16 20.39
C ASP A 120 9.79 -4.99 19.63
N ARG A 121 10.30 -5.27 18.44
CA ARG A 121 10.87 -4.23 17.57
C ARG A 121 9.81 -3.29 17.02
N ILE A 122 8.64 -3.83 16.66
CA ILE A 122 7.49 -3.04 16.19
C ILE A 122 7.01 -2.11 17.31
N VAL A 123 6.85 -2.60 18.53
CA VAL A 123 6.45 -1.80 19.70
C VAL A 123 7.49 -0.73 20.00
N SER A 124 8.79 -1.08 19.99
CA SER A 124 9.87 -0.12 20.16
C SER A 124 9.87 0.95 19.05
N PHE A 125 9.60 0.59 17.82
CA PHE A 125 9.48 1.56 16.72
C PHE A 125 8.28 2.48 16.91
N ILE A 126 7.10 1.94 17.26
CA ILE A 126 5.88 2.74 17.49
C ILE A 126 6.10 3.74 18.61
N THR A 127 6.77 3.36 19.70
CA THR A 127 7.06 4.29 20.81
C THR A 127 7.99 5.43 20.41
N ARG A 128 8.93 5.19 19.48
CA ARG A 128 9.92 6.19 19.04
C ARG A 128 9.48 7.02 17.85
N ALA A 129 8.78 6.40 16.89
CA ALA A 129 8.43 7.01 15.61
C ALA A 129 6.95 6.88 15.23
N GLY A 130 6.11 6.32 16.10
CA GLY A 130 4.68 6.13 15.82
C GLY A 130 3.94 7.44 15.60
N LEU A 131 4.33 8.52 16.30
CA LEU A 131 3.76 9.84 16.05
C LEU A 131 4.08 10.35 14.64
N ILE A 132 5.30 10.13 14.15
CA ILE A 132 5.71 10.52 12.79
C ILE A 132 4.91 9.70 11.77
N ALA A 133 4.78 8.39 12.00
CA ALA A 133 3.97 7.51 11.15
C ALA A 133 2.50 7.95 11.12
N PHE A 134 1.94 8.31 12.27
CA PHE A 134 0.58 8.82 12.39
C PHE A 134 0.39 10.15 11.63
N ILE A 135 1.28 11.13 11.86
CA ILE A 135 1.23 12.43 11.17
C ILE A 135 1.35 12.23 9.66
N LEU A 136 2.29 11.39 9.20
CA LEU A 136 2.45 11.09 7.78
C LEU A 136 1.14 10.52 7.20
N ASN A 137 0.58 9.50 7.83
CA ASN A 137 -0.63 8.86 7.35
C ASN A 137 -1.83 9.81 7.32
N MET A 138 -2.06 10.56 8.39
CA MET A 138 -3.12 11.57 8.45
C MET A 138 -2.93 12.64 7.38
N THR A 139 -1.71 13.11 7.18
CA THR A 139 -1.40 14.08 6.11
C THR A 139 -1.75 13.52 4.74
N MET A 140 -1.38 12.26 4.45
CA MET A 140 -1.71 11.61 3.17
C MET A 140 -3.23 11.49 2.94
N ILE A 141 -3.98 11.09 3.98
CA ILE A 141 -5.45 11.02 3.92
C ILE A 141 -6.05 12.40 3.66
N PHE A 142 -5.62 13.43 4.41
CA PHE A 142 -6.13 14.79 4.25
C PHE A 142 -5.74 15.41 2.91
N VAL A 143 -4.47 15.29 2.50
CA VAL A 143 -4.02 15.78 1.20
C VAL A 143 -4.81 15.10 0.07
N GLY A 144 -4.97 13.77 0.13
CA GLY A 144 -5.79 13.03 -0.82
C GLY A 144 -7.22 13.56 -0.91
N TYR A 145 -7.86 13.82 0.26
CA TYR A 145 -9.22 14.36 0.31
C TYR A 145 -9.33 15.75 -0.31
N TYR A 146 -8.43 16.67 0.05
CA TYR A 146 -8.48 18.04 -0.43
C TYR A 146 -8.07 18.15 -1.90
N VAL A 147 -7.05 17.42 -2.35
CA VAL A 147 -6.69 17.34 -3.77
C VAL A 147 -7.89 16.82 -4.57
N ALA A 148 -8.51 15.73 -4.12
CA ALA A 148 -9.72 15.21 -4.75
C ALA A 148 -10.88 16.23 -4.78
N LYS A 149 -11.01 17.04 -3.75
CA LYS A 149 -12.05 18.09 -3.71
C LYS A 149 -11.93 19.09 -4.87
N PHE A 150 -10.71 19.37 -5.33
CA PHE A 150 -10.50 20.29 -6.45
C PHE A 150 -10.64 19.62 -7.83
N TRP A 151 -10.40 18.32 -7.91
CA TRP A 151 -10.32 17.60 -9.20
C TRP A 151 -11.50 16.66 -9.46
N THR A 152 -12.34 16.39 -8.47
CA THR A 152 -13.47 15.47 -8.61
C THR A 152 -14.80 16.14 -8.26
N SER A 153 -15.88 15.66 -8.87
CA SER A 153 -17.22 16.21 -8.68
C SER A 153 -17.99 15.61 -7.50
N GLY A 154 -17.55 14.45 -6.97
CA GLY A 154 -18.34 13.68 -6.02
C GLY A 154 -17.61 13.37 -4.69
N ILE A 155 -18.39 13.25 -3.60
CA ILE A 155 -17.89 12.83 -2.28
C ILE A 155 -17.37 11.40 -2.33
N ALA A 156 -18.02 10.50 -3.07
CA ALA A 156 -17.58 9.11 -3.22
C ALA A 156 -16.15 8.99 -3.80
N GLN A 157 -15.81 9.84 -4.77
CA GLN A 157 -14.47 9.91 -5.35
C GLN A 157 -13.45 10.47 -4.34
N ARG A 158 -13.82 11.47 -3.55
CA ARG A 158 -12.92 12.04 -2.51
C ARG A 158 -12.61 11.02 -1.43
N LYS A 159 -13.60 10.25 -0.96
CA LYS A 159 -13.42 9.15 -0.02
C LYS A 159 -12.46 8.11 -0.58
N CYS A 160 -12.65 7.73 -1.85
CA CYS A 160 -11.79 6.78 -2.56
C CYS A 160 -10.33 7.25 -2.61
N ILE A 161 -10.08 8.45 -3.11
CA ILE A 161 -8.72 8.99 -3.28
C ILE A 161 -8.02 9.18 -1.94
N SER A 162 -8.75 9.61 -0.89
CA SER A 162 -8.20 9.69 0.47
C SER A 162 -7.72 8.34 0.98
N LEU A 163 -8.52 7.30 0.80
CA LEU A 163 -8.17 5.94 1.24
C LEU A 163 -7.02 5.36 0.41
N GLU A 164 -6.99 5.64 -0.89
CA GLU A 164 -5.89 5.21 -1.76
C GLU A 164 -4.57 5.86 -1.38
N CYS A 165 -4.57 7.13 -1.00
CA CYS A 165 -3.39 7.84 -0.50
C CYS A 165 -2.99 7.42 0.92
N GLY A 166 -3.95 7.04 1.77
CA GLY A 166 -3.71 6.66 3.16
C GLY A 166 -3.29 5.22 3.38
N LEU A 167 -3.64 4.32 2.44
CA LEU A 167 -3.40 2.88 2.56
C LEU A 167 -2.32 2.43 1.59
N GLN A 168 -1.12 2.35 2.08
CA GLN A 168 0.05 1.93 1.30
C GLN A 168 0.15 0.41 1.16
N ASN A 169 0.78 -0.06 0.09
CA ASN A 169 1.08 -1.47 -0.14
C ASN A 169 2.27 -1.92 0.73
N GLY A 170 1.98 -2.33 1.96
CA GLY A 170 3.00 -2.78 2.92
C GLY A 170 3.77 -4.00 2.43
N THR A 171 3.13 -4.94 1.72
CA THR A 171 3.80 -6.12 1.17
C THR A 171 4.87 -5.72 0.16
N LEU A 172 4.54 -4.79 -0.75
CA LEU A 172 5.53 -4.28 -1.70
C LEU A 172 6.68 -3.54 -1.00
N ALA A 173 6.36 -2.75 0.02
CA ALA A 173 7.39 -2.06 0.81
C ALA A 173 8.34 -3.05 1.51
N VAL A 174 7.83 -4.16 2.05
CA VAL A 174 8.66 -5.25 2.60
C VAL A 174 9.53 -5.86 1.52
N VAL A 175 8.97 -6.20 0.35
CA VAL A 175 9.75 -6.76 -0.77
C VAL A 175 10.88 -5.80 -1.18
N VAL A 176 10.62 -4.52 -1.30
CA VAL A 176 11.65 -3.52 -1.64
C VAL A 176 12.72 -3.45 -0.55
N ALA A 177 12.32 -3.41 0.73
CA ALA A 177 13.25 -3.37 1.86
C ALA A 177 14.19 -4.59 1.86
N THR A 178 13.66 -5.81 1.66
CA THR A 178 14.45 -7.05 1.59
C THR A 178 15.41 -7.11 0.41
N GLN A 179 15.12 -6.39 -0.66
CA GLN A 179 16.02 -6.31 -1.81
C GLN A 179 17.18 -5.35 -1.58
N LEU A 180 16.98 -4.30 -0.79
CA LEU A 180 17.97 -3.23 -0.57
C LEU A 180 18.86 -3.50 0.65
N PHE A 181 18.32 -4.14 1.67
CA PHE A 181 18.98 -4.29 2.96
C PHE A 181 19.04 -5.75 3.39
N ASN A 182 20.11 -6.11 4.10
CA ASN A 182 20.28 -7.46 4.64
C ASN A 182 19.60 -7.61 6.01
N ASP A 183 19.42 -6.52 6.74
CA ASP A 183 18.88 -6.53 8.09
C ASP A 183 17.34 -6.40 8.05
N ILE A 184 16.65 -7.30 8.75
CA ILE A 184 15.21 -7.31 8.94
C ILE A 184 14.68 -6.02 9.63
N VAL A 185 15.55 -5.32 10.33
CA VAL A 185 15.23 -4.05 11.01
C VAL A 185 14.65 -3.00 10.05
N TYR A 186 15.02 -3.05 8.77
CA TYR A 186 14.46 -2.16 7.75
C TYR A 186 13.02 -2.45 7.36
N MET A 187 12.47 -3.63 7.75
CA MET A 187 11.05 -3.98 7.53
C MET A 187 10.16 -3.50 8.69
N VAL A 188 10.74 -3.34 9.89
CA VAL A 188 10.00 -2.93 11.11
C VAL A 188 9.20 -1.66 10.91
N PRO A 189 9.73 -0.58 10.30
CA PRO A 189 8.95 0.62 10.02
C PRO A 189 7.72 0.37 9.17
N THR A 190 7.79 -0.55 8.21
CA THR A 190 6.67 -0.90 7.33
C THR A 190 5.57 -1.61 8.11
N ALA A 191 5.93 -2.59 8.95
CA ALA A 191 4.98 -3.30 9.79
C ALA A 191 4.33 -2.35 10.81
N ALA A 192 5.12 -1.53 11.50
CA ALA A 192 4.61 -0.54 12.43
C ALA A 192 3.66 0.48 11.76
N TYR A 193 4.04 0.98 10.59
CA TYR A 193 3.19 1.88 9.81
C TYR A 193 1.88 1.21 9.38
N ALA A 194 1.90 -0.08 9.07
CA ALA A 194 0.69 -0.81 8.71
C ALA A 194 -0.37 -0.78 9.83
N LEU A 195 0.02 -0.92 11.11
CA LEU A 195 -0.90 -0.77 12.24
C LEU A 195 -1.52 0.63 12.27
N VAL A 196 -0.70 1.65 12.07
CA VAL A 196 -1.16 3.05 12.07
C VAL A 196 -2.14 3.28 10.91
N MET A 197 -1.76 2.90 9.69
CA MET A 197 -2.59 3.18 8.51
C MET A 197 -3.93 2.44 8.53
N PHE A 198 -3.98 1.20 9.02
CA PHE A 198 -5.25 0.48 9.16
C PHE A 198 -6.14 1.12 10.23
N THR A 199 -5.57 1.46 11.37
CA THR A 199 -6.31 2.09 12.46
C THR A 199 -6.90 3.44 12.01
N THR A 200 -6.09 4.31 11.46
CA THR A 200 -6.51 5.65 10.99
C THR A 200 -7.53 5.56 9.84
N SER A 201 -7.33 4.64 8.90
CA SER A 201 -8.25 4.45 7.78
C SER A 201 -9.60 3.89 8.23
N ILE A 202 -9.64 2.99 9.22
CA ILE A 202 -10.90 2.53 9.80
C ILE A 202 -11.64 3.69 10.47
N PHE A 203 -10.95 4.51 11.27
CA PHE A 203 -11.56 5.71 11.85
C PHE A 203 -12.04 6.69 10.79
N PHE A 204 -11.26 6.93 9.74
CA PHE A 204 -11.68 7.74 8.62
C PHE A 204 -12.97 7.21 7.98
N VAL A 205 -13.05 5.91 7.69
CA VAL A 205 -14.24 5.27 7.11
C VAL A 205 -15.47 5.49 8.00
N LEU A 206 -15.33 5.28 9.33
CA LEU A 206 -16.44 5.46 10.28
C LEU A 206 -16.96 6.91 10.31
N ILE A 207 -16.07 7.88 10.10
CA ILE A 207 -16.44 9.31 10.04
C ILE A 207 -17.10 9.64 8.71
N VAL A 208 -16.44 9.30 7.58
CA VAL A 208 -16.89 9.74 6.26
C VAL A 208 -18.09 8.98 5.72
N ARG A 209 -18.37 7.79 6.23
CA ARG A 209 -19.57 7.02 5.87
C ARG A 209 -20.87 7.80 6.19
N LYS A 210 -20.82 8.68 7.19
CA LYS A 210 -21.97 9.52 7.58
C LYS A 210 -22.14 10.78 6.72
N ILE A 211 -21.18 11.04 5.84
CA ILE A 211 -21.19 12.22 4.96
C ILE A 211 -21.74 11.77 3.60
N ASN A 212 -22.88 12.29 3.23
CA ASN A 212 -23.53 12.05 1.93
C ASN A 212 -23.19 13.17 0.94
#